data_be9ba42cb3a0769a470895ee712fc22d
#
_entry.id   be9ba42cb3a0769a470895ee712fc22d
#
_cell.length_a   1.000
_cell.length_b   1.000
_cell.length_c   1.000
_cell.angle_alpha   90.00
_cell.angle_beta   90.00
_cell.angle_gamma   90.00
#
_symmetry.space_group_name_H-M   'P 1'
#
loop_
_entity.id
_entity.type
_entity.pdbx_description
1 polymer ?
#
loop_
_entity_poly.entity_id
_entity_poly.type
_entity_poly.pdbx_seq_one_letter_code
_entity_poly.pdbx_strand_id
1 'polypeptide(L)'
;MSNIRVKKLRENAQLPTYGSQWAAGADLYACLDEAVTIEPHQTVFVPTGIAMEVPVGCAGLIYARSSMGAKRGLAPANKVGVVDSDYRGEVMVALHNHGTTAQTVQPGERVAQLLITPVLTPVYEETQVLSDTVRGVGGFGSTGK
;
A
#
# COMPACT_ATOMS: atom_id res chain seq x y z
N MET A 1 -14.11 17.92 -2.80
CA MET A 1 -13.36 16.63 -2.74
C MET A 1 -13.96 15.71 -3.79
N SER A 2 -13.13 15.05 -4.58
CA SER A 2 -13.60 14.06 -5.55
C SER A 2 -13.94 12.75 -4.84
N ASN A 3 -15.09 12.18 -5.15
CA ASN A 3 -15.47 10.86 -4.65
C ASN A 3 -14.70 9.78 -5.42
N ILE A 4 -14.25 8.74 -4.71
CA ILE A 4 -13.69 7.54 -5.33
C ILE A 4 -14.78 6.49 -5.38
N ARG A 5 -15.07 5.97 -6.56
CA ARG A 5 -16.01 4.88 -6.75
C ARG A 5 -15.36 3.58 -6.30
N VAL A 6 -16.03 2.86 -5.42
CA VAL A 6 -15.58 1.58 -4.87
C VAL A 6 -16.66 0.54 -5.11
N LYS A 7 -16.27 -0.60 -5.69
CA LYS A 7 -17.13 -1.76 -5.91
C LYS A 7 -16.78 -2.84 -4.89
N LYS A 8 -17.75 -3.32 -4.15
CA LYS A 8 -17.63 -4.54 -3.35
C LYS A 8 -17.71 -5.75 -4.28
N LEU A 9 -16.72 -6.62 -4.19
CA LEU A 9 -16.64 -7.89 -4.93
C LEU A 9 -17.20 -9.06 -4.13
N ARG A 10 -17.34 -8.86 -2.81
CA ARG A 10 -17.95 -9.81 -1.86
C ARG A 10 -18.86 -9.06 -0.91
N GLU A 11 -19.89 -9.73 -0.42
CA GLU A 11 -20.89 -9.12 0.45
C GLU A 11 -20.28 -8.60 1.77
N ASN A 12 -19.36 -9.36 2.35
CA ASN A 12 -18.67 -9.03 3.61
C ASN A 12 -17.49 -8.05 3.44
N ALA A 13 -17.21 -7.56 2.22
CA ALA A 13 -16.18 -6.55 2.01
C ALA A 13 -16.56 -5.22 2.68
N GLN A 14 -15.57 -4.51 3.18
CA GLN A 14 -15.73 -3.19 3.82
C GLN A 14 -15.06 -2.11 2.97
N LEU A 15 -15.70 -0.95 2.86
CA LEU A 15 -15.10 0.20 2.21
C LEU A 15 -13.97 0.77 3.08
N PRO A 16 -12.94 1.38 2.47
CA PRO A 16 -11.90 2.07 3.22
C PRO A 16 -12.50 3.16 4.12
N THR A 17 -12.00 3.28 5.35
CA THR A 17 -12.46 4.29 6.31
C THR A 17 -11.31 5.07 6.92
N TYR A 18 -11.54 6.36 7.18
CA TYR A 18 -10.57 7.19 7.91
C TYR A 18 -10.77 7.04 9.40
N GLY A 19 -9.71 6.80 10.14
CA GLY A 19 -9.75 6.64 11.60
C GLY A 19 -10.01 7.95 12.36
N SER A 20 -9.81 9.11 11.71
CA SER A 20 -10.10 10.44 12.26
C SER A 20 -10.37 11.42 11.11
N GLN A 21 -10.91 12.61 11.45
CA GLN A 21 -11.25 13.65 10.48
C GLN A 21 -10.07 14.06 9.57
N TRP A 22 -8.85 14.01 10.09
CA TRP A 22 -7.64 14.45 9.38
C TRP A 22 -6.65 13.31 9.12
N ALA A 23 -7.11 12.06 9.20
CA ALA A 23 -6.27 10.93 8.84
C ALA A 23 -5.89 11.01 7.36
N ALA A 24 -4.61 10.85 7.04
CA ALA A 24 -4.11 10.86 5.67
C ALA A 24 -4.43 9.55 4.94
N GLY A 25 -4.37 8.43 5.65
CA GLY A 25 -4.63 7.09 5.12
C GLY A 25 -6.00 6.57 5.53
N ALA A 26 -6.70 5.95 4.59
CA ALA A 26 -7.90 5.19 4.84
C ALA A 26 -7.54 3.73 5.14
N ASP A 27 -8.09 3.16 6.19
CA ASP A 27 -7.87 1.77 6.58
C ASP A 27 -8.44 0.80 5.53
N LEU A 28 -7.67 -0.22 5.18
CA LEU A 28 -8.09 -1.37 4.37
C LEU A 28 -8.33 -2.57 5.29
N TYR A 29 -9.41 -3.29 5.01
CA TYR A 29 -9.90 -4.40 5.84
C TYR A 29 -9.66 -5.75 5.16
N ALA A 30 -9.25 -6.75 5.93
CA ALA A 30 -9.14 -8.12 5.46
C ALA A 30 -10.55 -8.71 5.18
N CYS A 31 -10.79 -9.07 3.93
CA CYS A 31 -12.02 -9.75 3.51
C CYS A 31 -11.76 -11.25 3.45
N LEU A 32 -11.75 -11.87 4.63
CA LEU A 32 -11.46 -13.29 4.83
C LEU A 32 -12.69 -14.01 5.38
N ASP A 33 -12.84 -15.28 5.05
CA ASP A 33 -13.85 -16.17 5.66
C ASP A 33 -13.33 -16.77 6.96
N GLU A 34 -12.02 -17.05 7.03
CA GLU A 34 -11.33 -17.61 8.18
C GLU A 34 -10.05 -16.83 8.48
N ALA A 35 -9.57 -16.94 9.72
CA ALA A 35 -8.29 -16.36 10.11
C ALA A 35 -7.13 -16.98 9.32
N VAL A 36 -6.15 -16.16 8.95
CA VAL A 36 -4.94 -16.57 8.23
C VAL A 36 -3.73 -16.35 9.11
N THR A 37 -2.92 -17.39 9.29
CA THR A 37 -1.63 -17.29 9.98
C THR A 37 -0.51 -17.06 8.98
N ILE A 38 0.33 -16.08 9.27
CA ILE A 38 1.51 -15.72 8.48
C ILE A 38 2.75 -16.07 9.30
N GLU A 39 3.45 -17.13 8.91
CA GLU A 39 4.67 -17.57 9.55
C GLU A 39 5.81 -16.54 9.35
N PRO A 40 6.86 -16.55 10.19
CA PRO A 40 8.02 -15.71 10.00
C PRO A 40 8.57 -15.80 8.58
N HIS A 41 8.85 -14.64 7.97
CA HIS A 41 9.38 -14.50 6.62
C HIS A 41 8.46 -15.00 5.48
N GLN A 42 7.20 -15.29 5.80
CA GLN A 42 6.18 -15.64 4.81
C GLN A 42 5.43 -14.40 4.32
N THR A 43 4.99 -14.44 3.06
CA THR A 43 4.07 -13.47 2.47
C THR A 43 2.73 -14.14 2.16
N VAL A 44 1.64 -13.50 2.55
CA VAL A 44 0.28 -13.93 2.21
C VAL A 44 -0.47 -12.78 1.54
N PHE A 45 -1.13 -13.08 0.43
CA PHE A 45 -2.01 -12.11 -0.23
C PHE A 45 -3.35 -12.05 0.50
N VAL A 46 -3.58 -10.97 1.23
CA VAL A 46 -4.81 -10.73 1.97
C VAL A 46 -5.79 -9.96 1.09
N PRO A 47 -6.93 -10.55 0.71
CA PRO A 47 -7.93 -9.87 -0.08
C PRO A 47 -8.65 -8.80 0.73
N THR A 48 -9.01 -7.70 0.09
CA THR A 48 -9.87 -6.66 0.67
C THR A 48 -11.33 -6.76 0.21
N GLY A 49 -11.59 -7.57 -0.81
CA GLY A 49 -12.92 -7.74 -1.39
C GLY A 49 -13.45 -6.52 -2.13
N ILE A 50 -12.60 -5.52 -2.43
CA ILE A 50 -13.00 -4.31 -3.14
C ILE A 50 -12.15 -4.06 -4.38
N ALA A 51 -12.76 -3.45 -5.38
CA ALA A 51 -12.11 -2.79 -6.50
C ALA A 51 -12.46 -1.30 -6.49
N MET A 52 -11.58 -0.44 -7.01
CA MET A 52 -11.80 1.00 -6.95
C MET A 52 -11.32 1.72 -8.21
N GLU A 53 -11.83 2.92 -8.41
CA GLU A 53 -11.37 3.82 -9.46
C GLU A 53 -10.53 4.94 -8.86
N VAL A 54 -9.21 4.75 -8.87
CA VAL A 54 -8.29 5.82 -8.51
C VAL A 54 -8.38 6.91 -9.60
N PRO A 55 -8.48 8.20 -9.25
CA PRO A 55 -8.58 9.27 -10.24
C PRO A 55 -7.36 9.32 -11.17
N VAL A 56 -7.57 9.64 -12.44
CA VAL A 56 -6.48 9.89 -13.40
C VAL A 56 -5.59 11.01 -12.87
N GLY A 57 -4.27 10.85 -12.98
CA GLY A 57 -3.27 11.75 -12.40
C GLY A 57 -3.01 11.49 -10.91
N CYS A 58 -3.59 10.44 -10.35
CA CYS A 58 -3.31 9.98 -8.99
C CYS A 58 -2.91 8.50 -8.97
N ALA A 59 -2.32 8.08 -7.87
CA ALA A 59 -2.11 6.68 -7.52
C ALA A 59 -2.67 6.40 -6.12
N GLY A 60 -3.10 5.16 -5.90
CA GLY A 60 -3.37 4.63 -4.58
C GLY A 60 -2.08 4.01 -4.02
N LEU A 61 -1.63 4.46 -2.86
CA LEU A 61 -0.44 3.94 -2.20
C LEU A 61 -0.84 3.15 -0.95
N ILE A 62 -0.46 1.89 -0.91
CA ILE A 62 -0.78 0.98 0.20
C ILE A 62 0.43 0.86 1.12
N TYR A 63 0.27 1.35 2.35
CA TYR A 63 1.29 1.33 3.40
C TYR A 63 0.89 0.41 4.55
N ALA A 64 1.88 0.00 5.33
CA ALA A 64 1.60 -0.60 6.62
C ALA A 64 0.91 0.40 7.55
N ARG A 65 0.00 -0.09 8.39
CA ARG A 65 -0.45 0.66 9.57
C ARG A 65 0.63 0.58 10.65
N SER A 66 0.78 1.62 11.46
CA SER A 66 1.80 1.68 12.52
C SER A 66 1.72 0.49 13.49
N SER A 67 0.51 0.08 13.88
CA SER A 67 0.31 -1.07 14.78
C SER A 67 0.70 -2.40 14.14
N MET A 68 0.50 -2.54 12.82
CA MET A 68 0.87 -3.74 12.08
C MET A 68 2.38 -3.80 11.86
N GLY A 69 2.97 -2.72 11.32
CA GLY A 69 4.39 -2.68 10.99
C GLY A 69 5.30 -2.65 12.23
N ALA A 70 5.05 -1.71 13.16
CA ALA A 70 5.93 -1.49 14.30
C ALA A 70 5.76 -2.51 15.42
N LYS A 71 4.53 -3.00 15.69
CA LYS A 71 4.26 -3.91 16.82
C LYS A 71 4.23 -5.37 16.42
N ARG A 72 3.72 -5.68 15.23
CA ARG A 72 3.52 -7.07 14.78
C ARG A 72 4.50 -7.52 13.70
N GLY A 73 5.32 -6.61 13.17
CA GLY A 73 6.25 -6.92 12.09
C GLY A 73 5.56 -7.27 10.76
N LEU A 74 4.29 -6.88 10.59
CA LEU A 74 3.52 -7.13 9.38
C LEU A 74 3.47 -5.87 8.50
N ALA A 75 3.95 -5.97 7.27
CA ALA A 75 3.96 -4.88 6.32
C ALA A 75 3.77 -5.40 4.89
N PRO A 76 3.33 -4.57 3.93
CA PRO A 76 3.31 -4.97 2.53
C PRO A 76 4.69 -5.42 2.05
N ALA A 77 4.77 -6.58 1.40
CA ALA A 77 6.04 -7.16 0.92
C ALA A 77 6.73 -6.26 -0.11
N ASN A 78 5.97 -5.54 -0.92
CA ASN A 78 6.45 -4.55 -1.88
C ASN A 78 6.82 -3.19 -1.24
N LYS A 79 6.82 -3.11 0.08
CA LYS A 79 7.11 -1.93 0.92
C LYS A 79 6.04 -0.84 0.77
N VAL A 80 5.71 -0.45 -0.45
CA VAL A 80 4.55 0.36 -0.83
C VAL A 80 3.86 -0.33 -2.00
N GLY A 81 2.60 -0.69 -1.83
CA GLY A 81 1.76 -1.14 -2.95
C GLY A 81 1.33 0.06 -3.77
N VAL A 82 1.41 -0.03 -5.09
CA VAL A 82 0.96 1.02 -6.00
C VAL A 82 -0.26 0.52 -6.75
N VAL A 83 -1.36 1.26 -6.63
CA VAL A 83 -2.62 1.01 -7.37
C VAL A 83 -2.75 2.08 -8.44
N ASP A 84 -2.66 1.68 -9.69
CA ASP A 84 -2.76 2.56 -10.85
C ASP A 84 -4.18 3.05 -11.08
N SER A 85 -4.32 4.19 -11.74
CA SER A 85 -5.65 4.79 -12.02
C SER A 85 -6.50 3.96 -12.98
N ASP A 86 -5.90 3.11 -13.80
CA ASP A 86 -6.57 2.19 -14.73
C ASP A 86 -6.75 0.76 -14.19
N TYR A 87 -6.27 0.46 -12.99
CA TYR A 87 -6.48 -0.84 -12.37
C TYR A 87 -7.93 -1.01 -11.90
N ARG A 88 -8.56 -2.12 -12.30
CA ARG A 88 -9.95 -2.45 -11.95
C ARG A 88 -10.09 -3.80 -11.23
N GLY A 89 -8.96 -4.44 -10.92
CA GLY A 89 -8.95 -5.68 -10.16
C GLY A 89 -9.17 -5.48 -8.66
N GLU A 90 -9.25 -6.59 -7.93
CA GLU A 90 -9.33 -6.56 -6.48
C GLU A 90 -8.06 -5.95 -5.87
N VAL A 91 -8.25 -5.06 -4.89
CA VAL A 91 -7.14 -4.55 -4.09
C VAL A 91 -6.70 -5.64 -3.13
N MET A 92 -5.48 -6.13 -3.31
CA MET A 92 -4.87 -7.16 -2.47
C MET A 92 -3.74 -6.54 -1.64
N VAL A 93 -3.59 -6.97 -0.40
CA VAL A 93 -2.45 -6.62 0.44
C VAL A 93 -1.52 -7.82 0.55
N ALA A 94 -0.36 -7.76 -0.09
CA ALA A 94 0.69 -8.77 0.03
C ALA A 94 1.40 -8.59 1.38
N LEU A 95 0.84 -9.16 2.43
CA LEU A 95 1.29 -8.94 3.80
C LEU A 95 2.43 -9.88 4.15
N HIS A 96 3.60 -9.32 4.46
CA HIS A 96 4.80 -10.05 4.83
C HIS A 96 5.08 -9.98 6.33
N ASN A 97 5.44 -11.10 6.93
CA ASN A 97 5.88 -11.16 8.32
C ASN A 97 7.41 -10.97 8.41
N HIS A 98 7.84 -9.78 8.82
CA HIS A 98 9.25 -9.44 9.04
C HIS A 98 9.75 -9.85 10.43
N GLY A 99 8.86 -10.32 11.29
CA GLY A 99 9.17 -10.72 12.67
C GLY A 99 9.65 -12.16 12.77
N THR A 100 9.83 -12.60 14.00
CA THR A 100 10.32 -13.94 14.36
C THR A 100 9.23 -14.86 14.92
N THR A 101 8.01 -14.36 15.07
CA THR A 101 6.85 -15.11 15.57
C THR A 101 5.72 -15.09 14.55
N ALA A 102 4.97 -16.18 14.47
CA ALA A 102 3.76 -16.27 13.64
C ALA A 102 2.76 -15.19 14.04
N GLN A 103 2.08 -14.63 13.04
CA GLN A 103 1.05 -13.60 13.22
C GLN A 103 -0.25 -14.08 12.59
N THR A 104 -1.38 -13.86 13.26
CA THR A 104 -2.69 -14.23 12.75
C THR A 104 -3.49 -12.98 12.37
N VAL A 105 -4.02 -12.95 11.16
CA VAL A 105 -4.94 -11.93 10.66
C VAL A 105 -6.36 -12.47 10.73
N GLN A 106 -7.24 -11.74 11.40
CA GLN A 106 -8.65 -12.11 11.55
C GLN A 106 -9.50 -11.52 10.40
N PRO A 107 -10.62 -12.16 10.05
CA PRO A 107 -11.61 -11.54 9.15
C PRO A 107 -12.03 -10.16 9.66
N GLY A 108 -12.09 -9.17 8.76
CA GLY A 108 -12.47 -7.80 9.10
C GLY A 108 -11.40 -6.97 9.82
N GLU A 109 -10.21 -7.51 10.03
CA GLU A 109 -9.10 -6.77 10.64
C GLU A 109 -8.55 -5.71 9.67
N ARG A 110 -8.15 -4.54 10.21
CA ARG A 110 -7.48 -3.49 9.44
C ARG A 110 -6.04 -3.86 9.21
N VAL A 111 -5.68 -4.19 7.98
CA VAL A 111 -4.38 -4.79 7.62
C VAL A 111 -3.40 -3.83 6.95
N ALA A 112 -3.88 -2.74 6.40
CA ALA A 112 -3.08 -1.74 5.72
C ALA A 112 -3.81 -0.39 5.72
N GLN A 113 -3.16 0.64 5.19
CA GLN A 113 -3.80 1.94 4.93
C GLN A 113 -3.50 2.39 3.50
N LEU A 114 -4.49 3.03 2.89
CA LEU A 114 -4.47 3.52 1.54
C LEU A 114 -4.43 5.05 1.53
N LEU A 115 -3.44 5.62 0.82
CA LEU A 115 -3.38 7.04 0.52
C LEU A 115 -3.62 7.25 -0.97
N ILE A 116 -4.40 8.28 -1.31
CA ILE A 116 -4.52 8.74 -2.70
C ILE A 116 -3.65 9.97 -2.86
N THR A 117 -2.73 9.92 -3.80
CA THR A 117 -1.75 11.00 -4.01
C THR A 117 -1.64 11.37 -5.49
N PRO A 118 -1.49 12.65 -5.84
CA PRO A 118 -1.14 13.06 -7.19
C PRO A 118 0.21 12.48 -7.62
N VAL A 119 0.31 12.09 -8.88
CA VAL A 119 1.55 11.57 -9.47
C VAL A 119 1.80 12.23 -10.81
N LEU A 120 3.08 12.38 -11.14
CA LEU A 120 3.53 12.79 -12.46
C LEU A 120 3.85 11.54 -13.29
N THR A 121 3.42 11.55 -14.54
CA THR A 121 3.72 10.47 -15.51
C THR A 121 4.51 11.06 -16.69
N PRO A 122 5.79 11.44 -16.47
CA PRO A 122 6.60 12.04 -17.53
C PRO A 122 6.93 11.01 -18.61
N VAL A 123 7.18 11.52 -19.82
CA VAL A 123 7.78 10.72 -20.89
C VAL A 123 9.28 10.63 -20.62
N TYR A 124 9.83 9.43 -20.69
CA TYR A 124 11.26 9.20 -20.54
C TYR A 124 11.93 9.32 -21.92
N GLU A 125 12.96 10.18 -22.00
CA GLU A 125 13.74 10.42 -23.19
C GLU A 125 15.19 9.95 -22.95
N GLU A 126 15.69 9.10 -23.84
CA GLU A 126 17.10 8.68 -23.79
C GLU A 126 18.01 9.83 -24.22
N THR A 127 19.06 10.09 -23.43
CA THR A 127 20.07 11.09 -23.73
C THR A 127 21.48 10.55 -23.45
N GLN A 128 22.46 11.06 -24.19
CA GLN A 128 23.88 10.70 -23.97
C GLN A 128 24.49 11.50 -22.80
N VAL A 129 23.92 12.66 -22.45
CA VAL A 129 24.49 13.57 -21.47
C VAL A 129 23.39 14.13 -20.57
N LEU A 130 23.58 14.07 -19.26
CA LEU A 130 22.76 14.77 -18.28
C LEU A 130 23.41 16.11 -17.90
N SER A 131 22.61 17.04 -17.42
CA SER A 131 23.11 18.32 -16.90
C SER A 131 24.00 18.12 -15.67
N ASP A 132 25.03 18.96 -15.53
CA ASP A 132 25.91 18.97 -14.38
C ASP A 132 25.21 19.52 -13.12
N THR A 133 25.58 18.98 -11.96
CA THR A 133 25.17 19.50 -10.66
C THR A 133 26.34 19.50 -9.70
N VAL A 134 26.26 20.32 -8.64
CA VAL A 134 27.28 20.35 -7.58
C VAL A 134 27.45 18.97 -6.91
N ARG A 135 26.35 18.21 -6.77
CA ARG A 135 26.38 16.88 -6.19
C ARG A 135 26.99 15.81 -7.12
N GLY A 136 26.80 15.98 -8.45
CA GLY A 136 27.23 15.02 -9.48
C GLY A 136 26.72 13.60 -9.17
N VAL A 137 27.62 12.63 -9.20
CA VAL A 137 27.33 11.20 -8.96
C VAL A 137 27.34 10.81 -7.47
N GLY A 138 27.51 11.74 -6.54
CA GLY A 138 27.60 11.49 -5.12
C GLY A 138 26.29 10.91 -4.54
N GLY A 139 26.40 9.79 -3.85
CA GLY A 139 25.28 9.11 -3.19
C GLY A 139 25.77 8.19 -2.08
N PHE A 140 24.83 7.42 -1.47
CA PHE A 140 25.14 6.40 -0.46
C PHE A 140 26.03 6.87 0.71
N GLY A 141 25.78 8.11 1.20
CA GLY A 141 26.54 8.70 2.31
C GLY A 141 27.77 9.50 1.88
N SER A 142 27.93 9.85 0.60
CA SER A 142 29.03 10.68 0.09
C SER A 142 29.07 12.08 0.70
N THR A 143 27.99 12.56 1.32
CA THR A 143 27.88 13.87 1.98
C THR A 143 28.23 13.81 3.49
N GLY A 144 28.74 12.69 3.98
CA GLY A 144 29.11 12.47 5.39
C GLY A 144 28.00 11.87 6.24
N LYS A 145 28.32 11.56 7.51
CA LYS A 145 27.37 11.13 8.53
C LYS A 145 26.80 12.33 9.27
#